data_7096d91b3b91ccb7c9df1e4d8b878f7f
#
_entry.id   7096d91b3b91ccb7c9df1e4d8b878f7f
#
_cell.length_a   1.000
_cell.length_b   1.000
_cell.length_c   1.000
_cell.angle_alpha   90.00
_cell.angle_beta   90.00
_cell.angle_gamma   90.00
#
_symmetry.space_group_name_H-M   'P 1'
#
loop_
_entity.id
_entity.type
_entity.pdbx_description
1 polymer ?
#
loop_
_entity_poly.entity_id
_entity_poly.type
_entity_poly.pdbx_seq_one_letter_code
_entity_poly.pdbx_strand_id
1 'polypeptide(L)'
;MEIMVDFPGGSRVDAHFKSFTVETDQPTENDGQNAAPTPFEVFLASLATCAGFYILGFCKKRGIPYEGIRLVQTMEQDSSTKIVRKVVQKIQLPQGFPEQYISAVKRAADSCLVKKHLEAPPAFEITATVRS
;
A
#
# COMPACT_ATOMS: atom_id res chain seq x y z
N MET A 1 -3.38 -18.89 2.05
CA MET A 1 -3.92 -18.11 0.91
C MET A 1 -2.99 -18.27 -0.28
N GLU A 2 -3.56 -18.50 -1.44
CA GLU A 2 -2.81 -18.67 -2.68
C GLU A 2 -3.10 -17.48 -3.59
N ILE A 3 -2.07 -16.96 -4.24
CA ILE A 3 -2.21 -15.88 -5.21
C ILE A 3 -1.74 -16.44 -6.56
N MET A 4 -2.63 -16.42 -7.55
CA MET A 4 -2.33 -16.85 -8.91
C MET A 4 -2.17 -15.61 -9.79
N VAL A 5 -1.18 -15.64 -10.66
CA VAL A 5 -0.90 -14.53 -11.58
C VAL A 5 -1.07 -15.01 -13.01
N ASP A 6 -1.73 -14.20 -13.85
CA ASP A 6 -1.81 -14.46 -15.27
C ASP A 6 -1.52 -13.20 -16.09
N PHE A 7 -1.51 -13.36 -17.41
CA PHE A 7 -1.03 -12.35 -18.36
C PHE A 7 -2.11 -12.09 -19.39
N PRO A 8 -3.03 -11.13 -19.12
CA PRO A 8 -4.18 -10.90 -20.01
C PRO A 8 -3.80 -10.34 -21.38
N GLY A 9 -2.66 -9.68 -21.51
CA GLY A 9 -2.20 -9.12 -22.78
C GLY A 9 -1.41 -7.84 -22.56
N GLY A 10 -0.61 -7.46 -23.54
CA GLY A 10 0.26 -6.29 -23.44
C GLY A 10 1.25 -6.44 -22.30
N SER A 11 1.36 -5.42 -21.47
CA SER A 11 2.20 -5.44 -20.26
C SER A 11 1.38 -5.67 -18.99
N ARG A 12 0.14 -6.08 -19.12
CA ARG A 12 -0.75 -6.33 -17.98
C ARG A 12 -0.40 -7.62 -17.28
N VAL A 13 -0.45 -7.58 -15.96
CA VAL A 13 -0.25 -8.75 -15.10
C VAL A 13 -1.31 -8.65 -14.00
N ASP A 14 -2.18 -9.63 -13.90
CA ASP A 14 -3.27 -9.65 -12.93
C ASP A 14 -3.02 -10.69 -11.86
N ALA A 15 -3.37 -10.36 -10.64
CA ALA A 15 -3.28 -11.27 -9.50
C ALA A 15 -4.68 -11.61 -9.01
N HIS A 16 -4.92 -12.91 -8.78
CA HIS A 16 -6.20 -13.43 -8.34
C HIS A 16 -6.05 -14.15 -7.00
N PHE A 17 -6.85 -13.79 -6.03
CA PHE A 17 -6.87 -14.45 -4.73
C PHE A 17 -8.24 -14.25 -4.09
N LYS A 18 -8.73 -15.28 -3.40
CA LYS A 18 -10.10 -15.28 -2.88
C LYS A 18 -11.06 -14.98 -4.05
N SER A 19 -11.92 -13.98 -3.91
CA SER A 19 -12.80 -13.52 -4.99
C SER A 19 -12.33 -12.20 -5.61
N PHE A 20 -11.10 -11.78 -5.36
CA PHE A 20 -10.57 -10.49 -5.80
C PHE A 20 -9.62 -10.64 -6.97
N THR A 21 -9.57 -9.61 -7.80
CA THR A 21 -8.55 -9.44 -8.83
C THR A 21 -7.86 -8.10 -8.62
N VAL A 22 -6.54 -8.13 -8.55
CA VAL A 22 -5.72 -6.92 -8.56
C VAL A 22 -5.10 -6.79 -9.95
N GLU A 23 -5.51 -5.78 -10.68
CA GLU A 23 -5.01 -5.52 -12.03
C GLU A 23 -3.79 -4.64 -11.96
N THR A 24 -2.77 -4.94 -12.76
CA THR A 24 -1.60 -4.08 -12.93
C THR A 24 -1.27 -3.91 -14.39
N ASP A 25 -0.60 -2.82 -14.71
CA ASP A 25 -0.13 -2.50 -16.04
C ASP A 25 1.16 -1.69 -15.92
N GLN A 26 1.66 -1.18 -17.01
CA GLN A 26 2.80 -0.28 -17.04
C GLN A 26 2.38 1.02 -17.73
N PRO A 27 3.10 2.13 -17.48
CA PRO A 27 2.86 3.36 -18.22
C PRO A 27 3.28 3.18 -19.68
N THR A 28 2.82 4.09 -20.53
CA THR A 28 3.09 3.99 -21.97
C THR A 28 4.58 4.03 -22.31
N GLU A 29 5.38 4.75 -21.52
CA GLU A 29 6.83 4.80 -21.72
C GLU A 29 7.53 3.47 -21.41
N ASN A 30 6.86 2.57 -20.70
CA ASN A 30 7.36 1.22 -20.38
C ASN A 30 6.57 0.13 -21.10
N ASP A 31 6.08 0.44 -22.28
CA ASP A 31 5.36 -0.50 -23.15
C ASP A 31 4.01 -0.96 -22.60
N GLY A 32 3.42 -0.18 -21.73
CA GLY A 32 2.08 -0.40 -21.20
C GLY A 32 1.05 0.52 -21.84
N GLN A 33 -0.18 0.42 -21.34
CA GLN A 33 -1.30 1.26 -21.79
C GLN A 33 -1.80 2.17 -20.67
N ASN A 34 -1.13 2.17 -19.53
CA ASN A 34 -1.54 2.94 -18.35
C ASN A 34 -2.99 2.65 -17.93
N ALA A 35 -3.42 1.39 -18.09
CA ALA A 35 -4.79 0.96 -17.82
C ALA A 35 -5.01 0.59 -16.35
N ALA A 36 -3.94 0.44 -15.58
CA ALA A 36 -3.98 0.08 -14.17
C ALA A 36 -2.67 0.53 -13.51
N PRO A 37 -2.62 0.60 -12.18
CA PRO A 37 -1.36 0.96 -11.51
C PRO A 37 -0.28 -0.09 -11.75
N THR A 38 0.97 0.32 -11.62
CA THR A 38 2.08 -0.62 -11.64
C THR A 38 2.10 -1.44 -10.35
N PRO A 39 2.74 -2.62 -10.36
CA PRO A 39 2.89 -3.40 -9.12
C PRO A 39 3.51 -2.60 -7.97
N PHE A 40 4.50 -1.78 -8.25
CA PHE A 40 5.13 -0.97 -7.21
C PHE A 40 4.17 0.08 -6.65
N GLU A 41 3.36 0.69 -7.50
CA GLU A 41 2.33 1.63 -7.03
C GLU A 41 1.29 0.94 -6.15
N VAL A 42 0.94 -0.31 -6.46
CA VAL A 42 0.06 -1.10 -5.60
C VAL A 42 0.70 -1.32 -4.23
N PHE A 43 1.99 -1.61 -4.19
CA PHE A 43 2.74 -1.73 -2.94
C PHE A 43 2.69 -0.42 -2.14
N LEU A 44 2.95 0.71 -2.79
CA LEU A 44 2.89 2.02 -2.10
C LEU A 44 1.49 2.31 -1.59
N ALA A 45 0.47 2.00 -2.38
CA ALA A 45 -0.92 2.16 -1.96
C ALA A 45 -1.23 1.28 -0.73
N SER A 46 -0.66 0.09 -0.66
CA SER A 46 -0.88 -0.81 0.47
C SER A 46 -0.28 -0.26 1.77
N LEU A 47 0.85 0.43 1.69
CA LEU A 47 1.44 1.11 2.85
C LEU A 47 0.48 2.17 3.39
N ALA A 48 -0.08 2.98 2.49
CA ALA A 48 -0.99 4.06 2.88
C ALA A 48 -2.32 3.51 3.42
N THR A 49 -2.92 2.54 2.74
CA THR A 49 -4.22 1.99 3.16
C THR A 49 -4.08 1.21 4.46
N CYS A 50 -2.97 0.51 4.67
CA CYS A 50 -2.74 -0.22 5.92
C CYS A 50 -2.62 0.75 7.09
N ALA A 51 -1.85 1.82 6.94
CA ALA A 51 -1.76 2.86 7.96
C ALA A 51 -3.14 3.47 8.25
N GLY A 52 -3.90 3.74 7.19
CA GLY A 52 -5.26 4.27 7.31
C GLY A 52 -6.19 3.32 8.05
N PHE A 53 -6.06 2.02 7.83
CA PHE A 53 -6.85 1.02 8.53
C PHE A 53 -6.64 1.10 10.06
N TYR A 54 -5.40 1.26 10.48
CA TYR A 54 -5.09 1.37 11.92
C TYR A 54 -5.60 2.68 12.52
N ILE A 55 -5.57 3.77 11.76
CA ILE A 55 -6.20 5.03 12.17
C ILE A 55 -7.70 4.83 12.36
N LEU A 56 -8.35 4.22 11.39
CA LEU A 56 -9.77 3.94 11.43
C LEU A 56 -10.13 3.08 12.65
N GLY A 57 -9.38 2.02 12.90
CA GLY A 57 -9.60 1.14 14.04
C GLY A 57 -9.46 1.87 15.36
N PHE A 58 -8.46 2.75 15.48
CA PHE A 58 -8.26 3.57 16.66
C PHE A 58 -9.50 4.44 16.92
N CYS A 59 -9.98 5.12 15.90
CA CYS A 59 -11.13 6.01 16.02
C CYS A 59 -12.41 5.25 16.38
N LYS A 60 -12.66 4.11 15.71
CA LYS A 60 -13.86 3.31 15.96
C LYS A 60 -13.91 2.80 17.39
N LYS A 61 -12.78 2.35 17.94
CA LYS A 61 -12.74 1.84 19.31
C LYS A 61 -13.06 2.91 20.36
N ARG A 62 -12.81 4.17 20.05
CA ARG A 62 -12.99 5.27 20.98
C ARG A 62 -14.20 6.15 20.65
N GLY A 63 -14.97 5.78 19.64
CA GLY A 63 -16.12 6.59 19.24
C GLY A 63 -15.74 7.96 18.72
N ILE A 64 -14.54 8.11 18.16
CA ILE A 64 -14.09 9.37 17.57
C ILE A 64 -14.54 9.39 16.11
N PRO A 65 -15.20 10.46 15.64
CA PRO A 65 -15.54 10.58 14.22
C PRO A 65 -14.29 10.54 13.36
N TYR A 66 -14.31 9.72 12.32
CA TYR A 66 -13.18 9.59 11.40
C TYR A 66 -13.42 10.30 10.07
N GLU A 67 -14.64 10.77 9.82
CA GLU A 67 -14.95 11.53 8.62
C GLU A 67 -14.09 12.79 8.59
N GLY A 68 -13.53 13.09 7.43
CA GLY A 68 -12.64 14.23 7.29
C GLY A 68 -11.19 13.99 7.62
N ILE A 69 -10.84 12.81 8.18
CA ILE A 69 -9.44 12.44 8.33
C ILE A 69 -8.89 12.04 6.95
N ARG A 70 -7.71 12.55 6.63
CA ARG A 70 -7.00 12.19 5.41
C ARG A 70 -5.58 11.77 5.77
N LEU A 71 -5.05 10.84 4.99
CA LEU A 71 -3.64 10.50 5.04
C LEU A 71 -3.07 10.79 3.64
N VAL A 72 -2.06 11.63 3.58
CA VAL A 72 -1.37 11.95 2.33
C VAL A 72 0.03 11.35 2.39
N GLN A 73 0.32 10.47 1.45
CA GLN A 73 1.61 9.81 1.37
C GLN A 73 2.40 10.35 0.19
N THR A 74 3.64 10.74 0.46
CA THR A 74 4.59 11.14 -0.57
C THR A 74 5.86 10.34 -0.43
N MET A 75 6.62 10.21 -1.51
CA MET A 75 7.83 9.42 -1.54
C MET A 75 9.00 10.27 -2.01
N GLU A 76 10.16 10.07 -1.38
CA GLU A 76 11.43 10.63 -1.86
C GLU A 76 12.21 9.49 -2.50
N GLN A 77 12.53 9.65 -3.77
CA GLN A 77 13.13 8.63 -4.60
C GLN A 77 14.53 9.05 -5.04
N ASP A 78 15.45 8.10 -5.04
CA ASP A 78 16.78 8.33 -5.60
C ASP A 78 16.65 8.48 -7.12
N SER A 79 17.19 9.56 -7.67
CA SER A 79 17.01 9.90 -9.09
C SER A 79 17.74 8.93 -10.03
N SER A 80 18.85 8.33 -9.59
CA SER A 80 19.64 7.42 -10.42
C SER A 80 19.17 5.97 -10.32
N THR A 81 18.85 5.48 -9.12
CA THR A 81 18.46 4.09 -8.91
C THR A 81 16.95 3.88 -8.93
N LYS A 82 16.16 4.95 -8.81
CA LYS A 82 14.69 4.91 -8.68
C LYS A 82 14.20 4.24 -7.40
N ILE A 83 15.10 3.96 -6.47
CA ILE A 83 14.71 3.37 -5.20
C ILE A 83 14.10 4.44 -4.30
N VAL A 84 12.97 4.12 -3.70
CA VAL A 84 12.32 4.99 -2.71
C VAL A 84 13.14 4.96 -1.43
N ARG A 85 13.65 6.11 -1.01
CA ARG A 85 14.50 6.25 0.18
C ARG A 85 13.70 6.64 1.41
N LYS A 86 12.55 7.28 1.20
CA LYS A 86 11.75 7.76 2.31
C LYS A 86 10.29 7.80 1.90
N VAL A 87 9.43 7.33 2.78
CA VAL A 87 7.98 7.45 2.65
C VAL A 87 7.52 8.40 3.75
N VAL A 88 6.84 9.46 3.36
CA VAL A 88 6.29 10.44 4.30
C VAL A 88 4.78 10.29 4.30
N GLN A 89 4.22 10.04 5.47
CA GLN A 89 2.77 9.94 5.65
C GLN A 89 2.32 11.09 6.54
N LYS A 90 1.50 11.99 6.01
CA LYS A 90 0.95 13.11 6.73
C LYS A 90 -0.52 12.84 7.04
N ILE A 91 -0.84 12.78 8.31
CA ILE A 91 -2.21 12.60 8.77
C ILE A 91 -2.81 13.98 8.95
N GLN A 92 -3.83 14.29 8.17
CA GLN A 92 -4.56 15.55 8.24
C GLN A 92 -5.83 15.31 9.04
N LEU A 93 -5.88 15.91 10.21
CA LEU A 93 -7.01 15.76 11.12
C LEU A 93 -7.96 16.93 10.94
N PRO A 94 -9.29 16.69 11.03
CA PRO A 94 -10.25 17.76 10.87
C PRO A 94 -10.23 18.71 12.07
N GLN A 95 -10.71 19.92 11.85
CA GLN A 95 -10.87 20.89 12.92
C GLN A 95 -11.78 20.30 14.01
N GLY A 96 -11.40 20.48 15.27
CA GLY A 96 -12.15 19.92 16.39
C GLY A 96 -11.73 18.51 16.79
N PHE A 97 -10.75 17.92 16.09
CA PHE A 97 -10.23 16.62 16.51
C PHE A 97 -9.58 16.75 17.90
N PRO A 98 -9.85 15.82 18.84
CA PRO A 98 -9.33 15.94 20.20
C PRO A 98 -7.79 15.90 20.23
N GLU A 99 -7.17 16.96 20.73
CA GLU A 99 -5.71 17.10 20.74
C GLU A 99 -5.02 15.99 21.54
N GLN A 100 -5.66 15.50 22.61
CA GLN A 100 -5.08 14.45 23.43
C GLN A 100 -4.87 13.14 22.68
N TYR A 101 -5.52 12.95 21.52
CA TYR A 101 -5.40 11.72 20.75
C TYR A 101 -4.46 11.82 19.56
N ILE A 102 -3.87 12.98 19.28
CA ILE A 102 -3.01 13.15 18.10
C ILE A 102 -1.81 12.20 18.12
N SER A 103 -1.11 12.15 19.26
CA SER A 103 0.05 11.22 19.39
C SER A 103 -0.36 9.76 19.26
N ALA A 104 -1.51 9.39 19.79
CA ALA A 104 -2.00 8.01 19.71
C ALA A 104 -2.40 7.64 18.29
N VAL A 105 -2.96 8.57 17.53
CA VAL A 105 -3.30 8.35 16.12
C VAL A 105 -2.01 8.11 15.31
N LYS A 106 -0.96 8.88 15.58
CA LYS A 106 0.33 8.67 14.92
C LYS A 106 0.90 7.27 15.23
N ARG A 107 0.83 6.85 16.48
CA ARG A 107 1.30 5.51 16.86
C ARG A 107 0.46 4.42 16.22
N ALA A 108 -0.86 4.64 16.10
CA ALA A 108 -1.73 3.69 15.42
C ALA A 108 -1.32 3.50 13.95
N ALA A 109 -1.10 4.60 13.23
CA ALA A 109 -0.65 4.55 11.85
C ALA A 109 0.69 3.83 11.71
N ASP A 110 1.59 4.01 12.68
CA ASP A 110 2.91 3.40 12.69
C ASP A 110 2.88 1.88 12.94
N SER A 111 1.75 1.35 13.38
CA SER A 111 1.58 -0.09 13.64
C SER A 111 1.29 -0.90 12.38
N CYS A 112 1.46 -0.32 11.20
CA CYS A 112 1.14 -0.90 9.90
C CYS A 112 1.78 -2.28 9.70
N LEU A 113 0.95 -3.29 9.42
CA LEU A 113 1.43 -4.65 9.21
C LEU A 113 2.33 -4.76 7.98
N VAL A 114 2.02 -4.03 6.90
CA VAL A 114 2.86 -4.01 5.70
C VAL A 114 4.24 -3.47 6.03
N LYS A 115 4.30 -2.38 6.79
CA LYS A 115 5.57 -1.77 7.20
C LYS A 115 6.41 -2.73 8.05
N LYS A 116 5.77 -3.50 8.92
CA LYS A 116 6.47 -4.50 9.74
C LYS A 116 7.20 -5.53 8.89
N HIS A 117 6.66 -5.86 7.72
CA HIS A 117 7.31 -6.79 6.79
C HIS A 117 8.50 -6.17 6.06
N LEU A 118 8.64 -4.86 6.08
CA LEU A 118 9.85 -4.19 5.59
C LEU A 118 10.93 -4.15 6.66
N GLU A 119 10.54 -4.05 7.92
CA GLU A 119 11.46 -4.04 9.06
C GLU A 119 12.00 -5.44 9.38
N ALA A 120 11.16 -6.46 9.17
CA ALA A 120 11.52 -7.86 9.35
C ALA A 120 11.05 -8.63 8.10
N PRO A 121 11.78 -8.50 6.97
CA PRO A 121 11.32 -9.04 5.71
C PRO A 121 11.28 -10.57 5.70
N PRO A 122 10.32 -11.15 4.95
CA PRO A 122 10.25 -12.59 4.79
C PRO A 122 11.37 -13.10 3.86
N ALA A 123 11.71 -14.36 3.98
CA ALA A 123 12.56 -15.02 3.01
C ALA A 123 11.76 -15.32 1.74
N PHE A 124 12.45 -15.41 0.61
CA PHE A 124 11.84 -15.72 -0.68
C PHE A 124 12.44 -17.03 -1.22
N GLU A 125 11.58 -17.87 -1.77
CA GLU A 125 11.97 -19.09 -2.45
C GLU A 125 11.25 -19.11 -3.79
N ILE A 126 12.02 -19.28 -4.87
CA ILE A 126 11.48 -19.28 -6.23
C ILE A 126 11.83 -20.60 -6.88
N THR A 127 10.82 -21.29 -7.39
CA THR A 127 11.01 -22.53 -8.13
C THR A 127 10.31 -22.40 -9.47
N ALA A 128 10.74 -23.23 -10.43
CA ALA A 128 10.11 -23.27 -11.74
C ALA A 128 9.97 -24.74 -12.18
N THR A 129 8.78 -25.05 -12.66
CA THR A 129 8.49 -26.39 -13.15
C THR A 129 7.71 -26.28 -14.46
N VAL A 130 7.75 -27.35 -15.25
CA VAL A 130 6.93 -27.45 -16.46
C VAL A 130 5.67 -28.24 -16.10
N ARG A 131 4.50 -27.67 -16.37
CA ARG A 131 3.25 -28.38 -16.13
C ARG A 131 3.06 -29.47 -17.18
N SER A 132 2.61 -30.62 -16.72
CA SER A 132 2.31 -31.75 -17.61
C SER A 132 0.96 -31.63 -18.30
#